data_3168f88ef231cf85d0de42886ceeaeb5
#
_entry.id   3168f88ef231cf85d0de42886ceeaeb5
#
_cell.length_a   1.000
_cell.length_b   1.000
_cell.length_c   1.000
_cell.angle_alpha   90.00
_cell.angle_beta   90.00
_cell.angle_gamma   90.00
#
_symmetry.space_group_name_H-M   'P 1'
#
loop_
_entity.id
_entity.type
_entity.pdbx_description
1 polymer ?
#
loop_
_entity_poly.entity_id
_entity_poly.type
_entity_poly.pdbx_seq_one_letter_code
_entity_poly.pdbx_strand_id
1 'polypeptide(L)'
;LSLNHPFDKTSATEGYPPNVELCRMRLLPLGIDFRECNNPAAIPFEDEKFNLIINRHGGFDATEVFRLLQKEGVFITEQVGENNDRDLVEMVLPGTDKPFPHLNLKDQCRNFKEAGFQIIQAEEAYCPVIFYDIGAFVWFAHIIEWEFPGFSVDKCFEQLLEMQKIIDTAGKIEGTIHRYLIIARK
;
A
#
# COMPACT_ATOMS: atom_id res chain seq x y z
N LEU A 1 -10.03 5.13 -13.74
CA LEU A 1 -10.42 5.31 -15.15
C LEU A 1 -10.33 4.00 -15.94
N SER A 2 -9.34 3.15 -15.67
CA SER A 2 -9.15 1.86 -16.38
C SER A 2 -10.28 0.84 -16.21
N LEU A 3 -11.10 0.96 -15.17
CA LEU A 3 -12.24 0.08 -14.91
C LEU A 3 -13.43 0.33 -15.83
N ASN A 4 -13.40 1.38 -16.63
CA ASN A 4 -14.47 1.78 -17.56
C ASN A 4 -15.86 1.88 -16.89
N HIS A 5 -15.89 2.29 -15.61
CA HIS A 5 -17.12 2.51 -14.86
C HIS A 5 -17.67 3.92 -15.15
N PRO A 6 -19.00 4.14 -15.16
CA PRO A 6 -19.59 5.46 -15.34
C PRO A 6 -19.06 6.48 -14.34
N PHE A 7 -18.57 7.62 -14.81
CA PHE A 7 -17.91 8.61 -13.96
C PHE A 7 -18.87 9.29 -12.97
N ASP A 8 -20.12 9.50 -13.37
CA ASP A 8 -21.20 10.03 -12.54
C ASP A 8 -21.63 9.10 -11.39
N LYS A 9 -21.19 7.82 -11.44
CA LYS A 9 -21.38 6.81 -10.38
C LYS A 9 -20.10 6.47 -9.64
N THR A 10 -19.04 7.26 -9.87
CA THR A 10 -17.72 7.03 -9.28
C THR A 10 -17.40 8.13 -8.28
N SER A 11 -16.90 7.73 -7.12
CA SER A 11 -16.33 8.63 -6.13
C SER A 11 -14.86 8.26 -5.87
N ALA A 12 -14.05 9.22 -5.45
CA ALA A 12 -12.65 9.00 -5.11
C ALA A 12 -12.22 9.88 -3.93
N THR A 13 -11.29 9.37 -3.14
CA THR A 13 -10.63 10.14 -2.07
C THR A 13 -9.12 10.13 -2.25
N GLU A 14 -8.46 11.18 -1.81
CA GLU A 14 -7.00 11.30 -1.73
C GLU A 14 -6.65 12.23 -0.56
N GLY A 15 -5.60 11.91 0.18
CA GLY A 15 -5.18 12.69 1.34
C GLY A 15 -3.78 13.33 1.21
N TYR A 16 -2.96 12.87 0.28
CA TYR A 16 -1.63 13.41 0.07
C TYR A 16 -1.71 14.72 -0.76
N PRO A 17 -1.31 15.88 -0.20
CA PRO A 17 -1.58 17.18 -0.83
C PRO A 17 -1.16 17.31 -2.30
N PRO A 18 0.02 16.84 -2.75
CA PRO A 18 0.38 16.91 -4.17
C PRO A 18 -0.56 16.11 -5.07
N ASN A 19 -1.06 14.97 -4.61
CA ASN A 19 -2.01 14.15 -5.35
C ASN A 19 -3.42 14.75 -5.32
N VAL A 20 -3.82 15.42 -4.24
CA VAL A 20 -5.13 16.07 -4.12
C VAL A 20 -5.36 17.06 -5.26
N GLU A 21 -4.40 17.95 -5.51
CA GLU A 21 -4.50 18.91 -6.60
C GLU A 21 -4.56 18.24 -7.99
N LEU A 22 -3.74 17.20 -8.18
CA LEU A 22 -3.77 16.41 -9.41
C LEU A 22 -5.13 15.73 -9.61
N CYS A 23 -5.71 15.16 -8.54
CA CYS A 23 -7.02 14.53 -8.57
C CYS A 23 -8.12 15.55 -8.88
N ARG A 24 -8.10 16.72 -8.25
CA ARG A 24 -9.05 17.81 -8.55
C ARG A 24 -9.04 18.18 -10.03
N MET A 25 -7.84 18.40 -10.58
CA MET A 25 -7.71 18.77 -11.98
C MET A 25 -8.16 17.67 -12.95
N ARG A 26 -7.96 16.41 -12.62
CA ARG A 26 -8.22 15.28 -13.52
C ARG A 26 -9.59 14.64 -13.36
N LEU A 27 -10.13 14.60 -12.13
CA LEU A 27 -11.35 13.84 -11.83
C LEU A 27 -12.61 14.68 -11.85
N LEU A 28 -12.57 15.91 -11.30
CA LEU A 28 -13.76 16.77 -11.28
C LEU A 28 -14.31 17.10 -12.67
N PRO A 29 -13.50 17.40 -13.70
CA PRO A 29 -14.03 17.64 -15.05
C PRO A 29 -14.72 16.44 -15.69
N LEU A 30 -14.46 15.22 -15.19
CA LEU A 30 -15.10 13.99 -15.64
C LEU A 30 -16.44 13.72 -14.93
N GLY A 31 -16.80 14.52 -13.92
CA GLY A 31 -18.00 14.32 -13.11
C GLY A 31 -17.85 13.31 -11.97
N ILE A 32 -16.61 12.93 -11.62
CA ILE A 32 -16.30 12.06 -10.48
C ILE A 32 -16.45 12.87 -9.18
N ASP A 33 -17.19 12.34 -8.18
CA ASP A 33 -17.30 12.92 -6.84
C ASP A 33 -15.99 12.74 -6.07
N PHE A 34 -15.05 13.68 -6.29
CA PHE A 34 -13.75 13.66 -5.63
C PHE A 34 -13.80 14.46 -4.33
N ARG A 35 -13.30 13.86 -3.23
CA ARG A 35 -13.19 14.51 -1.93
C ARG A 35 -11.80 14.31 -1.33
N GLU A 36 -11.22 15.38 -0.82
CA GLU A 36 -9.99 15.31 -0.03
C GLU A 36 -10.27 14.61 1.30
N CYS A 37 -9.43 13.63 1.66
CA CYS A 37 -9.55 12.88 2.90
C CYS A 37 -8.19 12.36 3.37
N ASN A 38 -7.70 12.92 4.46
CA ASN A 38 -6.45 12.50 5.11
C ASN A 38 -6.68 11.66 6.39
N ASN A 39 -7.94 11.43 6.78
CA ASN A 39 -8.32 10.61 7.92
C ASN A 39 -9.11 9.38 7.46
N PRO A 40 -8.53 8.18 7.43
CA PRO A 40 -9.21 6.98 6.97
C PRO A 40 -10.34 6.50 7.91
N ALA A 41 -10.43 7.03 9.14
CA ALA A 41 -11.50 6.73 10.10
C ALA A 41 -12.68 7.71 10.01
N ALA A 42 -12.63 8.69 9.09
CA ALA A 42 -13.69 9.68 8.91
C ALA A 42 -13.74 10.15 7.45
N ILE A 43 -14.14 9.24 6.56
CA ILE A 43 -14.22 9.49 5.12
C ILE A 43 -15.49 10.32 4.84
N PRO A 44 -15.40 11.45 4.11
CA PRO A 44 -16.47 12.43 4.00
C PRO A 44 -17.59 12.01 3.05
N PHE A 45 -18.14 10.81 3.25
CA PHE A 45 -19.31 10.29 2.56
C PHE A 45 -20.35 9.79 3.56
N GLU A 46 -21.60 9.74 3.10
CA GLU A 46 -22.75 9.26 3.87
C GLU A 46 -22.68 7.74 4.08
N ASP A 47 -23.39 7.27 5.12
CA ASP A 47 -23.56 5.85 5.38
C ASP A 47 -24.20 5.14 4.19
N GLU A 48 -23.82 3.89 3.98
CA GLU A 48 -24.44 3.01 2.98
C GLU A 48 -24.49 3.59 1.55
N LYS A 49 -23.50 4.41 1.20
CA LYS A 49 -23.43 5.05 -0.12
C LYS A 49 -22.98 4.12 -1.23
N PHE A 50 -22.05 3.20 -0.94
CA PHE A 50 -21.35 2.44 -1.96
C PHE A 50 -21.74 0.96 -1.97
N ASN A 51 -21.86 0.37 -3.15
CA ASN A 51 -21.97 -1.07 -3.34
C ASN A 51 -20.60 -1.74 -3.59
N LEU A 52 -19.60 -0.96 -3.99
CA LEU A 52 -18.21 -1.41 -4.17
C LEU A 52 -17.25 -0.31 -3.72
N ILE A 53 -16.29 -0.68 -2.87
CA ILE A 53 -15.14 0.15 -2.51
C ILE A 53 -13.88 -0.60 -2.90
N ILE A 54 -12.95 0.09 -3.55
CA ILE A 54 -11.63 -0.44 -3.92
C ILE A 54 -10.57 0.43 -3.29
N ASN A 55 -9.60 -0.20 -2.64
CA ASN A 55 -8.45 0.48 -2.06
C ASN A 55 -7.16 -0.26 -2.46
N ARG A 56 -6.11 0.49 -2.73
CA ARG A 56 -4.80 -0.07 -3.05
C ARG A 56 -3.71 0.77 -2.41
N HIS A 57 -2.90 0.14 -1.55
CA HIS A 57 -1.77 0.76 -0.85
C HIS A 57 -2.11 2.02 -0.02
N GLY A 58 -3.39 2.32 0.18
CA GLY A 58 -3.85 3.40 1.02
C GLY A 58 -4.27 2.91 2.39
N GLY A 59 -4.05 3.71 3.44
CA GLY A 59 -4.59 3.43 4.76
C GLY A 59 -6.12 3.41 4.74
N PHE A 60 -6.73 2.53 5.53
CA PHE A 60 -8.17 2.47 5.73
C PHE A 60 -8.50 2.06 7.17
N ASP A 61 -9.69 2.40 7.61
CA ASP A 61 -10.31 1.87 8.82
C ASP A 61 -11.44 0.91 8.42
N ALA A 62 -11.40 -0.33 8.92
CA ALA A 62 -12.36 -1.35 8.51
C ALA A 62 -13.79 -1.01 8.95
N THR A 63 -13.96 -0.38 10.11
CA THR A 63 -15.28 0.05 10.62
C THR A 63 -15.86 1.16 9.77
N GLU A 64 -15.02 2.11 9.37
CA GLU A 64 -15.43 3.22 8.50
C GLU A 64 -15.80 2.72 7.10
N VAL A 65 -15.03 1.82 6.52
CA VAL A 65 -15.37 1.18 5.24
C VAL A 65 -16.69 0.41 5.35
N PHE A 66 -16.90 -0.30 6.47
CA PHE A 66 -18.16 -1.00 6.74
C PHE A 66 -19.35 -0.04 6.80
N ARG A 67 -19.21 1.13 7.45
CA ARG A 67 -20.24 2.18 7.48
C ARG A 67 -20.63 2.64 6.09
N LEU A 68 -19.64 2.88 5.22
CA LEU A 68 -19.84 3.42 3.88
C LEU A 68 -20.48 2.43 2.90
N LEU A 69 -20.33 1.14 3.11
CA LEU A 69 -20.89 0.12 2.24
C LEU A 69 -22.39 -0.07 2.49
N GLN A 70 -23.15 -0.25 1.42
CA GLN A 70 -24.51 -0.76 1.45
C GLN A 70 -24.53 -2.21 1.93
N LYS A 71 -25.70 -2.69 2.34
CA LYS A 71 -25.91 -4.11 2.62
C LYS A 71 -25.50 -4.95 1.38
N GLU A 72 -24.76 -6.04 1.61
CA GLU A 72 -24.17 -6.88 0.55
C GLU A 72 -23.08 -6.17 -0.28
N GLY A 73 -22.70 -4.95 0.06
CA GLY A 73 -21.62 -4.22 -0.60
C GLY A 73 -20.27 -4.88 -0.37
N VAL A 74 -19.36 -4.71 -1.33
CA VAL A 74 -18.06 -5.39 -1.35
C VAL A 74 -16.92 -4.40 -1.17
N PHE A 75 -15.94 -4.75 -0.35
CA PHE A 75 -14.66 -4.08 -0.25
C PHE A 75 -13.55 -4.96 -0.81
N ILE A 76 -12.72 -4.38 -1.67
CA ILE A 76 -11.54 -5.02 -2.24
C ILE A 76 -10.33 -4.18 -1.86
N THR A 77 -9.34 -4.77 -1.19
CA THR A 77 -8.10 -4.08 -0.86
C THR A 77 -6.88 -4.93 -1.16
N GLU A 78 -5.89 -4.34 -1.84
CA GLU A 78 -4.54 -4.87 -1.99
C GLU A 78 -3.59 -3.97 -1.19
N GLN A 79 -2.76 -4.57 -0.35
CA GLN A 79 -1.87 -3.85 0.55
C GLN A 79 -0.44 -4.38 0.50
N VAL A 80 0.47 -3.51 0.91
CA VAL A 80 1.85 -3.87 1.23
C VAL A 80 1.86 -4.59 2.58
N GLY A 81 2.49 -5.75 2.65
CA GLY A 81 2.60 -6.52 3.89
C GLY A 81 3.84 -6.16 4.71
N GLU A 82 3.81 -6.48 6.00
CA GLU A 82 4.85 -6.14 7.00
C GLU A 82 6.26 -6.68 6.69
N ASN A 83 6.37 -7.67 5.81
CA ASN A 83 7.64 -8.27 5.41
C ASN A 83 8.18 -7.72 4.07
N ASN A 84 7.56 -6.65 3.54
CA ASN A 84 8.01 -6.03 2.31
C ASN A 84 9.44 -5.48 2.47
N ASP A 85 10.32 -5.80 1.52
CA ASP A 85 11.72 -5.34 1.44
C ASP A 85 12.59 -5.60 2.70
N ARG A 86 12.13 -6.45 3.65
CA ARG A 86 12.83 -6.64 4.94
C ARG A 86 14.21 -7.27 4.82
N ASP A 87 14.42 -8.11 3.85
CA ASP A 87 15.72 -8.68 3.49
C ASP A 87 16.69 -7.61 2.96
N LEU A 88 16.22 -6.71 2.11
CA LEU A 88 17.01 -5.56 1.63
C LEU A 88 17.33 -4.57 2.74
N VAL A 89 16.35 -4.29 3.59
CA VAL A 89 16.54 -3.43 4.77
C VAL A 89 17.59 -4.02 5.69
N GLU A 90 17.56 -5.33 5.97
CA GLU A 90 18.55 -5.98 6.82
C GLU A 90 19.95 -5.96 6.22
N MET A 91 20.08 -6.00 4.88
CA MET A 91 21.38 -5.85 4.21
C MET A 91 21.99 -4.46 4.41
N VAL A 92 21.19 -3.39 4.36
CA VAL A 92 21.70 -2.00 4.32
C VAL A 92 21.55 -1.25 5.64
N LEU A 93 20.55 -1.60 6.46
CA LEU A 93 20.23 -1.01 7.76
C LEU A 93 19.91 -2.13 8.78
N PRO A 94 20.87 -2.97 9.13
CA PRO A 94 20.64 -4.14 9.97
C PRO A 94 20.02 -3.77 11.33
N GLY A 95 19.06 -4.60 11.78
CA GLY A 95 18.38 -4.40 13.05
C GLY A 95 17.31 -3.29 13.04
N THR A 96 16.93 -2.77 11.88
CA THR A 96 15.85 -1.79 11.76
C THR A 96 14.48 -2.44 11.99
N ASP A 97 13.68 -1.87 12.88
CA ASP A 97 12.32 -2.34 13.15
C ASP A 97 11.41 -2.26 11.92
N LYS A 98 10.38 -3.12 11.90
CA LYS A 98 9.33 -3.04 10.88
C LYS A 98 8.53 -1.76 11.06
N PRO A 99 8.33 -0.94 10.02
CA PRO A 99 7.54 0.30 10.15
C PRO A 99 6.06 0.02 10.44
N PHE A 100 5.54 -1.11 9.96
CA PHE A 100 4.12 -1.48 10.08
C PHE A 100 3.95 -2.95 10.50
N PRO A 101 4.26 -3.34 11.75
CA PRO A 101 4.35 -4.74 12.18
C PRO A 101 3.01 -5.49 12.21
N HIS A 102 1.87 -4.79 12.01
CA HIS A 102 0.54 -5.40 11.99
C HIS A 102 -0.11 -5.39 10.60
N LEU A 103 0.63 -4.98 9.56
CA LEU A 103 0.17 -5.07 8.19
C LEU A 103 0.45 -6.47 7.62
N ASN A 104 -0.26 -7.46 8.15
CA ASN A 104 -0.22 -8.84 7.68
C ASN A 104 -1.62 -9.38 7.47
N LEU A 105 -1.75 -10.38 6.61
CA LEU A 105 -3.06 -10.93 6.23
C LEU A 105 -3.86 -11.42 7.45
N LYS A 106 -3.21 -12.09 8.40
CA LYS A 106 -3.87 -12.66 9.59
C LYS A 106 -4.52 -11.58 10.47
N ASP A 107 -3.76 -10.53 10.80
CA ASP A 107 -4.25 -9.45 11.65
C ASP A 107 -5.33 -8.64 10.93
N GLN A 108 -5.15 -8.39 9.65
CA GLN A 108 -6.15 -7.68 8.85
C GLN A 108 -7.44 -8.49 8.71
N CYS A 109 -7.38 -9.80 8.48
CA CYS A 109 -8.57 -10.66 8.48
C CYS A 109 -9.32 -10.64 9.81
N ARG A 110 -8.60 -10.55 10.94
CA ARG A 110 -9.23 -10.37 12.25
C ARG A 110 -9.96 -9.03 12.33
N ASN A 111 -9.29 -7.93 11.98
CA ASN A 111 -9.88 -6.58 12.00
C ASN A 111 -11.15 -6.48 11.14
N PHE A 112 -11.15 -7.11 9.96
CA PHE A 112 -12.34 -7.16 9.11
C PHE A 112 -13.50 -7.91 9.76
N LYS A 113 -13.24 -9.05 10.38
CA LYS A 113 -14.28 -9.83 11.09
C LYS A 113 -14.84 -9.06 12.30
N GLU A 114 -13.98 -8.38 13.05
CA GLU A 114 -14.37 -7.54 14.18
C GLU A 114 -15.23 -6.35 13.75
N ALA A 115 -14.96 -5.78 12.56
CA ALA A 115 -15.79 -4.74 11.95
C ALA A 115 -17.13 -5.26 11.38
N GLY A 116 -17.35 -6.58 11.32
CA GLY A 116 -18.59 -7.20 10.87
C GLY A 116 -18.56 -7.76 9.44
N PHE A 117 -17.43 -7.72 8.75
CA PHE A 117 -17.31 -8.26 7.39
C PHE A 117 -17.31 -9.79 7.33
N GLN A 118 -17.94 -10.31 6.27
CA GLN A 118 -17.68 -11.65 5.79
C GLN A 118 -16.52 -11.63 4.79
N ILE A 119 -15.42 -12.31 5.08
CA ILE A 119 -14.31 -12.46 4.15
C ILE A 119 -14.69 -13.45 3.06
N ILE A 120 -14.64 -13.02 1.80
CA ILE A 120 -14.89 -13.83 0.61
C ILE A 120 -13.60 -14.49 0.14
N GLN A 121 -12.50 -13.72 0.11
CA GLN A 121 -11.19 -14.16 -0.32
C GLN A 121 -10.12 -13.42 0.46
N ALA A 122 -9.06 -14.12 0.84
CA ALA A 122 -7.92 -13.56 1.53
C ALA A 122 -6.67 -14.33 1.09
N GLU A 123 -5.73 -13.65 0.47
CA GLU A 123 -4.51 -14.23 -0.10
C GLU A 123 -3.32 -13.32 0.18
N GLU A 124 -2.15 -13.91 0.35
CA GLU A 124 -0.89 -13.19 0.39
C GLU A 124 0.11 -13.79 -0.61
N ALA A 125 1.02 -12.96 -1.09
CA ALA A 125 2.03 -13.34 -2.05
C ALA A 125 3.36 -12.71 -1.72
N TYR A 126 4.42 -13.46 -1.96
CA TYR A 126 5.80 -13.04 -1.87
C TYR A 126 6.42 -13.15 -3.26
N CYS A 127 6.85 -12.02 -3.81
CA CYS A 127 7.45 -11.95 -5.14
C CYS A 127 8.84 -11.33 -5.07
N PRO A 128 9.79 -11.73 -5.91
CA PRO A 128 11.11 -11.10 -5.93
C PRO A 128 11.06 -9.68 -6.50
N VAL A 129 11.83 -8.77 -5.91
CA VAL A 129 12.33 -7.55 -6.53
C VAL A 129 13.82 -7.71 -6.79
N ILE A 130 14.27 -7.37 -7.98
CA ILE A 130 15.65 -7.65 -8.42
C ILE A 130 16.32 -6.36 -8.83
N PHE A 131 17.55 -6.14 -8.34
CA PHE A 131 18.42 -5.04 -8.75
C PHE A 131 19.70 -5.60 -9.38
N TYR A 132 20.01 -5.13 -10.57
CA TYR A 132 21.20 -5.50 -11.33
C TYR A 132 22.36 -4.53 -11.17
N ASP A 133 22.11 -3.38 -10.53
CA ASP A 133 23.12 -2.40 -10.16
C ASP A 133 22.76 -1.73 -8.83
N ILE A 134 23.80 -1.29 -8.11
CA ILE A 134 23.62 -0.69 -6.79
C ILE A 134 22.98 0.70 -6.85
N GLY A 135 23.15 1.43 -7.96
CA GLY A 135 22.54 2.75 -8.13
C GLY A 135 21.02 2.69 -8.20
N ALA A 136 20.47 1.66 -8.86
CA ALA A 136 19.03 1.41 -8.88
C ALA A 136 18.50 1.10 -7.48
N PHE A 137 19.22 0.31 -6.67
CA PHE A 137 18.86 0.05 -5.28
C PHE A 137 18.94 1.34 -4.44
N VAL A 138 20.01 2.13 -4.56
CA VAL A 138 20.16 3.40 -3.84
C VAL A 138 19.00 4.34 -4.15
N TRP A 139 18.63 4.47 -5.41
CA TRP A 139 17.48 5.29 -5.81
C TRP A 139 16.17 4.77 -5.20
N PHE A 140 15.94 3.45 -5.23
CA PHE A 140 14.79 2.81 -4.65
C PHE A 140 14.68 3.07 -3.14
N ALA A 141 15.76 2.80 -2.39
CA ALA A 141 15.82 3.01 -0.94
C ALA A 141 15.61 4.48 -0.53
N HIS A 142 16.08 5.42 -1.38
CA HIS A 142 15.87 6.86 -1.14
C HIS A 142 14.41 7.30 -1.32
N ILE A 143 13.66 6.69 -2.24
CA ILE A 143 12.27 7.06 -2.51
C ILE A 143 11.31 6.50 -1.46
N ILE A 144 11.58 5.32 -0.91
CA ILE A 144 10.70 4.68 0.07
C ILE A 144 11.25 4.80 1.49
N GLU A 145 11.41 6.03 1.95
CA GLU A 145 12.01 6.38 3.24
C GLU A 145 11.37 5.68 4.44
N TRP A 146 10.09 5.34 4.35
CA TRP A 146 9.38 4.63 5.43
C TRP A 146 9.84 3.16 5.58
N GLU A 147 10.33 2.52 4.53
CA GLU A 147 10.95 1.18 4.60
C GLU A 147 12.43 1.28 5.00
N PHE A 148 13.13 2.30 4.52
CA PHE A 148 14.57 2.53 4.74
C PHE A 148 14.83 3.80 5.58
N PRO A 149 14.39 3.84 6.86
CA PRO A 149 14.44 5.05 7.67
C PRO A 149 15.87 5.54 7.90
N GLY A 150 16.11 6.79 7.54
CA GLY A 150 17.43 7.43 7.70
C GLY A 150 18.53 6.89 6.79
N PHE A 151 18.15 6.19 5.71
CA PHE A 151 19.08 5.76 4.68
C PHE A 151 19.81 6.95 4.04
N SER A 152 21.10 6.81 3.86
CA SER A 152 21.91 7.67 2.98
C SER A 152 23.14 6.89 2.52
N VAL A 153 23.66 7.25 1.35
CA VAL A 153 24.87 6.62 0.81
C VAL A 153 26.04 6.73 1.79
N ASP A 154 26.23 7.90 2.41
CA ASP A 154 27.35 8.14 3.34
C ASP A 154 27.26 7.22 4.59
N LYS A 155 26.05 7.07 5.14
CA LYS A 155 25.85 6.24 6.34
C LYS A 155 25.95 4.74 6.07
N CYS A 156 25.51 4.32 4.89
CA CYS A 156 25.38 2.91 4.53
C CYS A 156 26.49 2.46 3.54
N PHE A 157 27.56 3.24 3.42
CA PHE A 157 28.56 3.04 2.38
C PHE A 157 29.19 1.64 2.40
N GLU A 158 29.57 1.16 3.58
CA GLU A 158 30.17 -0.18 3.72
C GLU A 158 29.19 -1.29 3.33
N GLN A 159 27.92 -1.17 3.75
CA GLN A 159 26.88 -2.13 3.40
C GLN A 159 26.59 -2.11 1.88
N LEU A 160 26.60 -0.93 1.28
CA LEU A 160 26.43 -0.80 -0.18
C LEU A 160 27.60 -1.42 -0.94
N LEU A 161 28.82 -1.32 -0.42
CA LEU A 161 29.99 -2.02 -1.00
C LEU A 161 29.84 -3.55 -0.91
N GLU A 162 29.33 -4.09 0.21
CA GLU A 162 29.06 -5.52 0.31
C GLU A 162 27.95 -5.96 -0.65
N MET A 163 26.88 -5.17 -0.79
CA MET A 163 25.83 -5.43 -1.78
C MET A 163 26.36 -5.39 -3.22
N GLN A 164 27.28 -4.45 -3.53
CA GLN A 164 27.95 -4.39 -4.83
C GLN A 164 28.76 -5.67 -5.10
N LYS A 165 29.48 -6.19 -4.12
CA LYS A 165 30.22 -7.47 -4.27
C LYS A 165 29.28 -8.65 -4.59
N ILE A 166 28.06 -8.64 -4.02
CA ILE A 166 27.06 -9.66 -4.36
C ILE A 166 26.65 -9.51 -5.83
N ILE A 167 26.40 -8.28 -6.29
CA ILE A 167 26.08 -8.02 -7.70
C ILE A 167 27.22 -8.47 -8.61
N ASP A 168 28.48 -8.14 -8.27
CA ASP A 168 29.66 -8.50 -9.06
C ASP A 168 29.84 -10.03 -9.18
N THR A 169 29.43 -10.79 -8.17
CA THR A 169 29.58 -12.25 -8.13
C THR A 169 28.37 -13.02 -8.61
N ALA A 170 27.16 -12.59 -8.22
CA ALA A 170 25.88 -13.25 -8.51
C ALA A 170 25.09 -12.59 -9.65
N GLY A 171 25.54 -11.44 -10.13
CA GLY A 171 24.88 -10.67 -11.20
C GLY A 171 23.68 -9.85 -10.74
N LYS A 172 23.24 -9.97 -9.49
CA LYS A 172 22.07 -9.29 -8.94
C LYS A 172 22.06 -9.30 -7.40
N ILE A 173 21.28 -8.40 -6.82
CA ILE A 173 20.71 -8.56 -5.47
C ILE A 173 19.19 -8.76 -5.60
N GLU A 174 18.62 -9.49 -4.66
CA GLU A 174 17.21 -9.84 -4.68
C GLU A 174 16.59 -9.54 -3.32
N GLY A 175 15.43 -8.92 -3.34
CA GLY A 175 14.60 -8.66 -2.18
C GLY A 175 13.21 -9.23 -2.36
N THR A 176 12.38 -9.11 -1.34
CA THR A 176 11.04 -9.69 -1.29
C THR A 176 9.97 -8.62 -1.26
N ILE A 177 9.11 -8.60 -2.26
CA ILE A 177 7.86 -7.86 -2.25
C ILE A 177 6.81 -8.69 -1.52
N HIS A 178 6.23 -8.17 -0.44
CA HIS A 178 5.12 -8.78 0.26
C HIS A 178 3.83 -8.01 -0.03
N ARG A 179 2.81 -8.71 -0.54
CA ARG A 179 1.47 -8.17 -0.81
C ARG A 179 0.41 -9.08 -0.23
N TYR A 180 -0.72 -8.50 0.18
CA TYR A 180 -1.92 -9.27 0.49
C TYR A 180 -3.16 -8.63 -0.13
N LEU A 181 -4.13 -9.48 -0.48
CA LEU A 181 -5.43 -9.13 -1.03
C LEU A 181 -6.52 -9.61 -0.08
N ILE A 182 -7.48 -8.75 0.21
CA ILE A 182 -8.71 -9.14 0.92
C ILE A 182 -9.91 -8.67 0.09
N ILE A 183 -10.85 -9.58 -0.12
CA ILE A 183 -12.18 -9.29 -0.64
C ILE A 183 -13.17 -9.64 0.46
N ALA A 184 -13.95 -8.65 0.89
CA ALA A 184 -14.88 -8.80 2.01
C ALA A 184 -16.24 -8.18 1.67
N ARG A 185 -17.31 -8.72 2.25
CA ARG A 185 -18.70 -8.30 2.07
C ARG A 185 -19.27 -7.82 3.40
N LYS A 186 -20.05 -6.72 3.35
CA LYS A 186 -20.88 -6.23 4.45
C LYS A 186 -22.12 -7.08 4.65
#